data_c27465dfbf26ef2ca4f992495f84a6b7
#
_entry.id   c27465dfbf26ef2ca4f992495f84a6b7
#
_cell.length_a   1.000
_cell.length_b   1.000
_cell.length_c   1.000
_cell.angle_alpha   90.00
_cell.angle_beta   90.00
_cell.angle_gamma   90.00
#
_symmetry.space_group_name_H-M   'P 1'
#
loop_
_entity.id
_entity.type
_entity.pdbx_description
1 polymer ?
#
loop_
_entity_poly.entity_id
_entity_poly.type
_entity_poly.pdbx_seq_one_letter_code
_entity_poly.pdbx_strand_id
1 'polypeptide(L)'
;MKIWMLIMFSMFPLTMFSQSADVLLRKVADALASGQTGYAVSLFRQSCQADGHEAEMFYWTEVDKSENTAPQFARELAEHFKDVRNYTKAYLFYKELLQYTPDNVDVLVSCAEMEVRCGKVADAKATYEQVVALDSDNLQACNFLGSYYFLKSEDARKKIEADFKKLSSPTRMQYARYRNNLSSLFDSGYSKARAYLQQVLTLFPSSEAGKTLEKIKLVEQEVNK
;
A
#
# COMPACT_ATOMS: atom_id res chain seq x y z
N MET A 1 -12.15 -54.92 -41.80
CA MET A 1 -11.22 -53.86 -42.18
C MET A 1 -11.52 -52.65 -41.30
N LYS A 2 -10.70 -52.42 -40.25
CA LYS A 2 -10.84 -51.26 -39.36
C LYS A 2 -9.80 -50.25 -39.78
N ILE A 3 -10.24 -49.10 -40.31
CA ILE A 3 -9.42 -48.00 -40.69
C ILE A 3 -9.12 -47.19 -39.42
N TRP A 4 -7.90 -47.21 -38.94
CA TRP A 4 -7.36 -46.33 -37.91
C TRP A 4 -7.03 -45.00 -38.54
N MET A 5 -7.84 -43.98 -38.23
CA MET A 5 -7.58 -42.59 -38.63
C MET A 5 -6.68 -41.95 -37.55
N LEU A 6 -5.38 -41.88 -37.87
CA LEU A 6 -4.34 -41.25 -37.05
C LEU A 6 -4.50 -39.71 -37.20
N ILE A 7 -5.16 -39.08 -36.22
CA ILE A 7 -5.15 -37.61 -36.14
C ILE A 7 -3.80 -37.21 -35.59
N MET A 8 -2.88 -36.83 -36.47
CA MET A 8 -1.67 -36.12 -36.12
C MET A 8 -2.08 -34.68 -35.66
N PHE A 9 -2.18 -34.50 -34.37
CA PHE A 9 -2.28 -33.18 -33.76
C PHE A 9 -0.87 -32.56 -33.84
N SER A 10 -0.60 -31.79 -34.93
CA SER A 10 0.63 -31.01 -35.00
C SER A 10 0.60 -29.94 -33.91
N MET A 11 1.30 -30.22 -32.82
CA MET A 11 1.69 -29.19 -31.86
C MET A 11 2.61 -28.19 -32.55
N PHE A 12 2.02 -27.16 -33.16
CA PHE A 12 2.78 -25.97 -33.49
C PHE A 12 3.22 -25.36 -32.14
N PRO A 13 4.52 -25.29 -31.85
CA PRO A 13 4.98 -24.45 -30.76
C PRO A 13 4.60 -23.01 -31.16
N LEU A 14 3.61 -22.43 -30.53
CA LEU A 14 3.43 -20.99 -30.48
C LEU A 14 4.65 -20.43 -29.74
N THR A 15 5.78 -20.30 -30.46
CA THR A 15 6.86 -19.42 -30.06
C THR A 15 6.28 -18.00 -30.12
N MET A 16 5.69 -17.55 -29.03
CA MET A 16 5.49 -16.14 -28.83
C MET A 16 6.87 -15.50 -28.93
N PHE A 17 7.18 -14.89 -30.07
CA PHE A 17 8.32 -14.00 -30.19
C PHE A 17 8.03 -12.79 -29.27
N SER A 18 8.36 -12.92 -27.99
CA SER A 18 8.47 -11.77 -27.10
C SER A 18 9.57 -10.89 -27.71
N GLN A 19 9.19 -9.68 -28.11
CA GLN A 19 10.17 -8.70 -28.57
C GLN A 19 11.08 -8.38 -27.39
N SER A 20 12.39 -8.28 -27.61
CA SER A 20 13.32 -7.84 -26.57
C SER A 20 12.97 -6.42 -26.11
N ALA A 21 13.24 -6.13 -24.84
CA ALA A 21 12.97 -4.80 -24.27
C ALA A 21 13.65 -3.69 -25.08
N ASP A 22 14.90 -3.90 -25.53
CA ASP A 22 15.63 -2.94 -26.36
C ASP A 22 14.88 -2.59 -27.68
N VAL A 23 14.33 -3.59 -28.40
CA VAL A 23 13.53 -3.33 -29.57
C VAL A 23 12.25 -2.56 -29.28
N LEU A 24 11.60 -2.87 -28.17
CA LEU A 24 10.40 -2.16 -27.73
C LEU A 24 10.72 -0.71 -27.34
N LEU A 25 11.82 -0.48 -26.63
CA LEU A 25 12.24 0.84 -26.18
C LEU A 25 12.65 1.76 -27.35
N ARG A 26 13.29 1.23 -28.40
CA ARG A 26 13.51 1.98 -29.66
C ARG A 26 12.20 2.42 -30.29
N LYS A 27 11.20 1.53 -30.35
CA LYS A 27 9.87 1.90 -30.86
C LYS A 27 9.16 2.91 -29.94
N VAL A 28 9.40 2.88 -28.63
CA VAL A 28 8.91 3.92 -27.70
C VAL A 28 9.49 5.28 -28.11
N ALA A 29 10.80 5.37 -28.33
CA ALA A 29 11.45 6.61 -28.78
C ALA A 29 10.88 7.12 -30.09
N ASP A 30 10.71 6.24 -31.11
CA ASP A 30 10.12 6.58 -32.40
C ASP A 30 8.67 7.06 -32.27
N ALA A 31 7.88 6.42 -31.41
CA ALA A 31 6.50 6.79 -31.15
C ALA A 31 6.39 8.16 -30.45
N LEU A 32 7.28 8.46 -29.49
CA LEU A 32 7.37 9.76 -28.84
C LEU A 32 7.74 10.86 -29.85
N ALA A 33 8.77 10.62 -30.67
CA ALA A 33 9.19 11.54 -31.73
C ALA A 33 8.07 11.84 -32.77
N SER A 34 7.16 10.88 -32.96
CA SER A 34 6.00 11.00 -33.84
C SER A 34 4.75 11.55 -33.14
N GLY A 35 4.83 11.93 -31.87
CA GLY A 35 3.69 12.43 -31.08
C GLY A 35 2.64 11.38 -30.73
N GLN A 36 2.94 10.07 -30.91
CA GLN A 36 2.02 8.96 -30.63
C GLN A 36 2.11 8.51 -29.16
N THR A 37 1.80 9.40 -28.23
CA THR A 37 2.02 9.21 -26.79
C THR A 37 1.34 7.96 -26.23
N GLY A 38 0.07 7.72 -26.57
CA GLY A 38 -0.65 6.53 -26.09
C GLY A 38 -0.04 5.21 -26.58
N TYR A 39 0.48 5.21 -27.82
CA TYR A 39 1.17 4.05 -28.36
C TYR A 39 2.53 3.84 -27.67
N ALA A 40 3.27 4.94 -27.43
CA ALA A 40 4.52 4.89 -26.68
C ALA A 40 4.33 4.28 -25.27
N VAL A 41 3.28 4.68 -24.53
CA VAL A 41 2.97 4.11 -23.21
C VAL A 41 2.66 2.61 -23.30
N SER A 42 1.91 2.19 -24.31
CA SER A 42 1.61 0.77 -24.53
C SER A 42 2.86 -0.07 -24.82
N LEU A 43 3.78 0.45 -25.64
CA LEU A 43 5.07 -0.18 -25.92
C LEU A 43 5.97 -0.21 -24.68
N PHE A 44 5.98 0.87 -23.90
CA PHE A 44 6.76 0.94 -22.68
C PHE A 44 6.27 -0.06 -21.63
N ARG A 45 4.96 -0.24 -21.47
CA ARG A 45 4.40 -1.31 -20.62
C ARG A 45 4.90 -2.69 -21.05
N GLN A 46 4.92 -2.97 -22.35
CA GLN A 46 5.45 -4.24 -22.88
C GLN A 46 6.94 -4.38 -22.61
N SER A 47 7.72 -3.29 -22.69
CA SER A 47 9.15 -3.32 -22.36
C SER A 47 9.38 -3.59 -20.86
N CYS A 48 8.58 -3.02 -19.97
CA CYS A 48 8.63 -3.34 -18.54
C CYS A 48 8.40 -4.84 -18.28
N GLN A 49 7.46 -5.46 -19.01
CA GLN A 49 7.19 -6.90 -18.89
C GLN A 49 8.31 -7.77 -19.47
N ALA A 50 8.97 -7.30 -20.52
CA ALA A 50 10.09 -8.01 -21.15
C ALA A 50 11.37 -7.91 -20.30
N ASP A 51 11.74 -6.71 -19.87
CA ASP A 51 12.83 -6.44 -18.95
C ASP A 51 12.58 -5.12 -18.20
N GLY A 52 12.14 -5.24 -16.93
CA GLY A 52 11.87 -4.07 -16.09
C GLY A 52 13.12 -3.27 -15.74
N HIS A 53 14.32 -3.86 -15.79
CA HIS A 53 15.55 -3.13 -15.53
C HIS A 53 15.93 -2.24 -16.73
N GLU A 54 15.88 -2.77 -17.95
CA GLU A 54 16.11 -1.97 -19.15
C GLU A 54 15.08 -0.82 -19.29
N ALA A 55 13.79 -1.10 -18.99
CA ALA A 55 12.76 -0.07 -19.00
C ALA A 55 13.02 1.00 -17.91
N GLU A 56 13.47 0.63 -16.72
CA GLU A 56 13.87 1.57 -15.68
C GLU A 56 15.05 2.44 -16.11
N MET A 57 16.07 1.85 -16.72
CA MET A 57 17.21 2.60 -17.25
C MET A 57 16.76 3.61 -18.29
N PHE A 58 15.96 3.18 -19.26
CA PHE A 58 15.38 4.07 -20.28
C PHE A 58 14.61 5.25 -19.62
N TYR A 59 13.80 4.98 -18.61
CA TYR A 59 13.06 6.03 -17.89
C TYR A 59 14.00 7.08 -17.29
N TRP A 60 15.12 6.66 -16.70
CA TRP A 60 16.03 7.58 -16.05
C TRP A 60 16.96 8.34 -17.01
N THR A 61 17.29 7.76 -18.17
CA THR A 61 18.30 8.32 -19.09
C THR A 61 17.69 9.02 -20.30
N GLU A 62 16.56 8.53 -20.81
CA GLU A 62 16.00 8.97 -22.11
C GLU A 62 14.69 9.76 -21.96
N VAL A 63 13.95 9.60 -20.85
CA VAL A 63 12.65 10.25 -20.69
C VAL A 63 12.82 11.66 -20.13
N ASP A 64 12.34 12.66 -20.86
CA ASP A 64 12.22 14.03 -20.34
C ASP A 64 11.14 14.08 -19.26
N LYS A 65 11.56 14.42 -18.04
CA LYS A 65 10.67 14.49 -16.88
C LYS A 65 9.67 15.65 -16.93
N SER A 66 9.86 16.62 -17.81
CA SER A 66 8.92 17.72 -18.02
C SER A 66 7.74 17.35 -18.93
N GLU A 67 7.85 16.24 -19.65
CA GLU A 67 6.83 15.78 -20.60
C GLU A 67 5.68 15.06 -19.89
N ASN A 68 4.47 15.21 -20.43
CA ASN A 68 3.25 14.58 -19.91
C ASN A 68 3.26 13.04 -19.95
N THR A 69 4.21 12.44 -20.64
CA THR A 69 4.42 10.99 -20.72
C THR A 69 5.23 10.45 -19.54
N ALA A 70 6.06 11.28 -18.90
CA ALA A 70 6.90 10.85 -17.79
C ALA A 70 6.10 10.23 -16.62
N PRO A 71 5.02 10.85 -16.11
CA PRO A 71 4.21 10.24 -15.06
C PRO A 71 3.51 8.94 -15.52
N GLN A 72 3.20 8.81 -16.82
CA GLN A 72 2.60 7.58 -17.34
C GLN A 72 3.63 6.43 -17.35
N PHE A 73 4.87 6.70 -17.75
CA PHE A 73 5.95 5.72 -17.69
C PHE A 73 6.33 5.35 -16.26
N ALA A 74 6.38 6.34 -15.36
CA ALA A 74 6.59 6.07 -13.93
C ALA A 74 5.52 5.14 -13.34
N ARG A 75 4.25 5.31 -13.76
CA ARG A 75 3.15 4.43 -13.38
C ARG A 75 3.35 3.00 -13.87
N GLU A 76 3.73 2.80 -15.14
CA GLU A 76 3.97 1.47 -15.70
C GLU A 76 5.11 0.73 -14.95
N LEU A 77 6.17 1.46 -14.56
CA LEU A 77 7.24 0.90 -13.75
C LEU A 77 6.80 0.58 -12.32
N ALA A 78 6.01 1.48 -11.70
CA ALA A 78 5.48 1.25 -10.36
C ALA A 78 4.64 -0.03 -10.30
N GLU A 79 3.70 -0.19 -11.25
CA GLU A 79 2.82 -1.36 -11.35
C GLU A 79 3.64 -2.63 -11.67
N HIS A 80 4.55 -2.56 -12.65
CA HIS A 80 5.42 -3.70 -12.97
C HIS A 80 6.21 -4.18 -11.74
N PHE A 81 6.90 -3.26 -11.03
CA PHE A 81 7.68 -3.65 -9.85
C PHE A 81 6.81 -4.12 -8.69
N LYS A 82 5.58 -3.63 -8.56
CA LYS A 82 4.59 -4.15 -7.61
C LYS A 82 4.23 -5.60 -7.95
N ASP A 83 3.95 -5.89 -9.22
CA ASP A 83 3.54 -7.21 -9.70
C ASP A 83 4.65 -8.26 -9.50
N VAL A 84 5.89 -7.89 -9.80
CA VAL A 84 7.06 -8.77 -9.55
C VAL A 84 7.54 -8.74 -8.10
N ARG A 85 6.79 -8.12 -7.18
CA ARG A 85 7.06 -8.02 -5.74
C ARG A 85 8.37 -7.32 -5.39
N ASN A 86 8.91 -6.49 -6.27
CA ASN A 86 10.01 -5.59 -5.94
C ASN A 86 9.47 -4.30 -5.32
N TYR A 87 8.98 -4.43 -4.07
CA TYR A 87 8.29 -3.34 -3.40
C TYR A 87 9.14 -2.09 -3.19
N THR A 88 10.46 -2.25 -3.09
CA THR A 88 11.38 -1.11 -2.96
C THR A 88 11.40 -0.26 -4.23
N LYS A 89 11.46 -0.88 -5.41
CA LYS A 89 11.40 -0.16 -6.68
C LYS A 89 9.99 0.37 -6.95
N ALA A 90 8.94 -0.41 -6.66
CA ALA A 90 7.57 0.07 -6.75
C ALA A 90 7.36 1.34 -5.90
N TYR A 91 7.83 1.34 -4.64
CA TYR A 91 7.80 2.50 -3.77
C TYR A 91 8.50 3.71 -4.38
N LEU A 92 9.71 3.52 -4.96
CA LEU A 92 10.46 4.60 -5.63
C LEU A 92 9.61 5.26 -6.73
N PHE A 93 8.99 4.46 -7.60
CA PHE A 93 8.18 4.98 -8.72
C PHE A 93 6.83 5.56 -8.29
N TYR A 94 6.19 5.06 -7.23
CA TYR A 94 5.03 5.74 -6.66
C TYR A 94 5.41 7.09 -6.03
N LYS A 95 6.59 7.20 -5.38
CA LYS A 95 7.11 8.49 -4.91
C LYS A 95 7.42 9.45 -6.06
N GLU A 96 7.94 8.94 -7.17
CA GLU A 96 8.14 9.73 -8.39
C GLU A 96 6.80 10.24 -8.94
N LEU A 97 5.76 9.39 -9.01
CA LEU A 97 4.41 9.81 -9.41
C LEU A 97 3.84 10.91 -8.55
N LEU A 98 4.08 10.88 -7.24
CA LEU A 98 3.61 11.90 -6.30
C LEU A 98 4.29 13.26 -6.50
N GLN A 99 5.42 13.35 -7.24
CA GLN A 99 5.98 14.64 -7.63
C GLN A 99 5.08 15.35 -8.66
N TYR A 100 4.39 14.58 -9.51
CA TYR A 100 3.48 15.11 -10.55
C TYR A 100 2.04 15.29 -10.02
N THR A 101 1.62 14.42 -9.11
CA THR A 101 0.24 14.39 -8.62
C THR A 101 0.21 14.16 -7.10
N PRO A 102 0.60 15.16 -6.28
CA PRO A 102 0.81 15.00 -4.84
C PRO A 102 -0.45 14.59 -4.06
N ASP A 103 -1.65 14.99 -4.55
CA ASP A 103 -2.92 14.74 -3.89
C ASP A 103 -3.76 13.65 -4.59
N ASN A 104 -3.13 12.83 -5.45
CA ASN A 104 -3.82 11.71 -6.08
C ASN A 104 -3.99 10.57 -5.08
N VAL A 105 -5.24 10.37 -4.63
CA VAL A 105 -5.60 9.38 -3.60
C VAL A 105 -5.15 7.97 -3.98
N ASP A 106 -5.36 7.52 -5.22
CA ASP A 106 -4.99 6.17 -5.65
C ASP A 106 -3.47 5.95 -5.62
N VAL A 107 -2.70 6.97 -6.00
CA VAL A 107 -1.24 6.93 -5.95
C VAL A 107 -0.74 6.94 -4.51
N LEU A 108 -1.35 7.76 -3.63
CA LEU A 108 -1.04 7.80 -2.20
C LEU A 108 -1.32 6.45 -1.53
N VAL A 109 -2.47 5.84 -1.81
CA VAL A 109 -2.83 4.51 -1.29
C VAL A 109 -1.83 3.46 -1.74
N SER A 110 -1.47 3.45 -3.03
CA SER A 110 -0.48 2.51 -3.57
C SER A 110 0.91 2.74 -2.95
N CYS A 111 1.32 4.01 -2.78
CA CYS A 111 2.57 4.36 -2.10
C CYS A 111 2.58 3.86 -0.65
N ALA A 112 1.51 4.12 0.11
CA ALA A 112 1.37 3.67 1.50
C ALA A 112 1.40 2.14 1.61
N GLU A 113 0.78 1.42 0.67
CA GLU A 113 0.87 -0.03 0.59
C GLU A 113 2.32 -0.49 0.44
N MET A 114 3.09 0.15 -0.47
CA MET A 114 4.51 -0.18 -0.65
C MET A 114 5.35 0.16 0.58
N GLU A 115 5.03 1.26 1.28
CA GLU A 115 5.67 1.61 2.56
C GLU A 115 5.47 0.50 3.60
N VAL A 116 4.25 -0.03 3.71
CA VAL A 116 3.95 -1.19 4.59
C VAL A 116 4.79 -2.40 4.18
N ARG A 117 4.82 -2.74 2.88
CA ARG A 117 5.59 -3.88 2.36
C ARG A 117 7.10 -3.75 2.57
N CYS A 118 7.60 -2.51 2.59
CA CYS A 118 9.00 -2.19 2.89
C CYS A 118 9.30 -2.06 4.40
N GLY A 119 8.32 -2.31 5.29
CA GLY A 119 8.48 -2.17 6.74
C GLY A 119 8.51 -0.72 7.24
N LYS A 120 8.22 0.26 6.39
CA LYS A 120 8.17 1.69 6.71
C LYS A 120 6.81 2.08 7.31
N VAL A 121 6.44 1.43 8.42
CA VAL A 121 5.11 1.55 9.00
C VAL A 121 4.78 2.98 9.48
N ALA A 122 5.79 3.74 9.92
CA ALA A 122 5.60 5.12 10.36
C ALA A 122 5.29 6.05 9.16
N ASP A 123 5.98 5.83 8.02
CA ASP A 123 5.72 6.57 6.79
C ASP A 123 4.34 6.23 6.25
N ALA A 124 4.00 4.94 6.19
CA ALA A 124 2.68 4.47 5.77
C ALA A 124 1.53 5.08 6.59
N LYS A 125 1.73 5.21 7.91
CA LYS A 125 0.75 5.87 8.78
C LYS A 125 0.54 7.33 8.34
N ALA A 126 1.62 8.09 8.08
CA ALA A 126 1.53 9.48 7.66
C ALA A 126 0.87 9.60 6.27
N THR A 127 1.23 8.72 5.33
CA THR A 127 0.63 8.71 3.99
C THR A 127 -0.86 8.35 4.03
N TYR A 128 -1.28 7.35 4.84
CA TYR A 128 -2.69 7.03 5.00
C TYR A 128 -3.48 8.12 5.75
N GLU A 129 -2.86 8.87 6.66
CA GLU A 129 -3.50 10.06 7.25
C GLU A 129 -3.73 11.16 6.21
N GLN A 130 -2.82 11.34 5.26
CA GLN A 130 -3.04 12.23 4.11
C GLN A 130 -4.19 11.71 3.23
N VAL A 131 -4.26 10.40 2.99
CA VAL A 131 -5.38 9.80 2.23
C VAL A 131 -6.71 10.12 2.88
N VAL A 132 -6.90 9.88 4.19
CA VAL A 132 -8.19 10.15 4.84
C VAL A 132 -8.51 11.64 4.98
N ALA A 133 -7.52 12.50 4.90
CA ALA A 133 -7.75 13.95 4.83
C ALA A 133 -8.32 14.39 3.47
N LEU A 134 -7.99 13.67 2.39
CA LEU A 134 -8.50 13.91 1.03
C LEU A 134 -9.80 13.13 0.75
N ASP A 135 -9.87 11.89 1.24
CA ASP A 135 -10.96 10.94 1.08
C ASP A 135 -11.21 10.22 2.41
N SER A 136 -12.13 10.76 3.21
CA SER A 136 -12.47 10.22 4.55
C SER A 136 -13.07 8.81 4.51
N ASP A 137 -13.58 8.40 3.36
CA ASP A 137 -14.26 7.13 3.14
C ASP A 137 -13.36 6.09 2.49
N ASN A 138 -12.06 6.36 2.41
CA ASN A 138 -11.10 5.41 1.87
C ASN A 138 -10.97 4.19 2.78
N LEU A 139 -11.56 3.08 2.34
CA LEU A 139 -11.64 1.84 3.12
C LEU A 139 -10.26 1.30 3.53
N GLN A 140 -9.28 1.35 2.60
CA GLN A 140 -7.94 0.82 2.86
C GLN A 140 -7.20 1.65 3.91
N ALA A 141 -7.28 2.97 3.82
CA ALA A 141 -6.68 3.88 4.77
C ALA A 141 -7.34 3.77 6.16
N CYS A 142 -8.68 3.74 6.23
CA CYS A 142 -9.41 3.56 7.48
C CYS A 142 -9.06 2.22 8.15
N ASN A 143 -8.99 1.14 7.39
CA ASN A 143 -8.64 -0.18 7.92
C ASN A 143 -7.21 -0.23 8.46
N PHE A 144 -6.25 0.34 7.71
CA PHE A 144 -4.86 0.42 8.17
C PHE A 144 -4.74 1.27 9.44
N LEU A 145 -5.28 2.48 9.45
CA LEU A 145 -5.17 3.41 10.58
C LEU A 145 -5.89 2.87 11.83
N GLY A 146 -7.06 2.27 11.67
CA GLY A 146 -7.78 1.62 12.75
C GLY A 146 -6.96 0.50 13.40
N SER A 147 -6.39 -0.38 12.59
CA SER A 147 -5.52 -1.47 13.05
C SER A 147 -4.23 -0.95 13.67
N TYR A 148 -3.59 0.05 13.06
CA TYR A 148 -2.37 0.67 13.57
C TYR A 148 -2.56 1.27 14.96
N TYR A 149 -3.59 2.13 15.13
CA TYR A 149 -3.85 2.77 16.42
C TYR A 149 -4.26 1.75 17.49
N PHE A 150 -5.03 0.72 17.14
CA PHE A 150 -5.37 -0.35 18.06
C PHE A 150 -4.12 -1.11 18.54
N LEU A 151 -3.27 -1.59 17.63
CA LEU A 151 -2.07 -2.35 17.99
C LEU A 151 -1.09 -1.53 18.83
N LYS A 152 -0.88 -0.26 18.47
CA LYS A 152 -0.04 0.66 19.25
C LYS A 152 -0.58 0.90 20.65
N SER A 153 -1.91 1.00 20.78
CA SER A 153 -2.55 1.16 22.09
C SER A 153 -2.44 -0.10 22.94
N GLU A 154 -2.59 -1.30 22.34
CA GLU A 154 -2.39 -2.57 23.04
C GLU A 154 -0.95 -2.73 23.57
N ASP A 155 0.05 -2.35 22.75
CA ASP A 155 1.45 -2.40 23.18
C ASP A 155 1.75 -1.41 24.30
N ALA A 156 1.17 -0.21 24.25
CA ALA A 156 1.29 0.79 25.31
C ALA A 156 0.57 0.34 26.59
N ARG A 157 -0.64 -0.23 26.46
CA ARG A 157 -1.40 -0.78 27.61
C ARG A 157 -0.61 -1.86 28.33
N LYS A 158 -0.05 -2.83 27.58
CA LYS A 158 0.77 -3.90 28.17
C LYS A 158 1.96 -3.35 28.96
N LYS A 159 2.61 -2.27 28.49
CA LYS A 159 3.72 -1.63 29.22
C LYS A 159 3.22 -0.97 30.50
N ILE A 160 2.13 -0.20 30.45
CA ILE A 160 1.52 0.45 31.63
C ILE A 160 1.15 -0.60 32.70
N GLU A 161 0.50 -1.69 32.28
CA GLU A 161 0.13 -2.79 33.18
C GLU A 161 1.36 -3.51 33.77
N ALA A 162 2.38 -3.79 32.93
CA ALA A 162 3.60 -4.45 33.37
C ALA A 162 4.36 -3.59 34.42
N ASP A 163 4.42 -2.28 34.20
CA ASP A 163 5.08 -1.37 35.15
C ASP A 163 4.28 -1.26 36.48
N PHE A 164 2.97 -1.26 36.40
CA PHE A 164 2.14 -1.25 37.62
C PHE A 164 2.27 -2.57 38.39
N LYS A 165 2.32 -3.72 37.74
CA LYS A 165 2.49 -5.06 38.34
C LYS A 165 3.82 -5.24 39.07
N LYS A 166 4.85 -4.45 38.79
CA LYS A 166 6.12 -4.46 39.53
C LYS A 166 6.02 -3.92 40.93
N LEU A 167 4.95 -3.18 41.21
CA LEU A 167 4.71 -2.60 42.53
C LEU A 167 4.06 -3.63 43.46
N SER A 168 4.77 -4.06 44.52
CA SER A 168 4.26 -5.05 45.50
C SER A 168 3.13 -4.52 46.35
N SER A 169 3.13 -3.22 46.66
CA SER A 169 2.12 -2.55 47.49
C SER A 169 1.90 -1.12 46.96
N PRO A 170 1.12 -0.95 45.89
CA PRO A 170 0.96 0.37 45.29
C PRO A 170 0.20 1.32 46.23
N THR A 171 0.74 2.52 46.36
CA THR A 171 0.09 3.61 47.10
C THR A 171 -1.15 4.11 46.35
N ARG A 172 -2.05 4.81 47.04
CA ARG A 172 -3.22 5.45 46.40
C ARG A 172 -2.84 6.37 45.24
N MET A 173 -1.72 7.10 45.33
CA MET A 173 -1.22 7.98 44.27
C MET A 173 -0.72 7.19 43.06
N GLN A 174 -0.02 6.07 43.28
CA GLN A 174 0.45 5.20 42.21
C GLN A 174 -0.71 4.53 41.48
N TYR A 175 -1.74 4.13 42.20
CA TYR A 175 -2.97 3.61 41.62
C TYR A 175 -3.70 4.67 40.79
N ALA A 176 -3.83 5.89 41.29
CA ALA A 176 -4.42 7.00 40.53
C ALA A 176 -3.64 7.32 39.27
N ARG A 177 -2.29 7.32 39.32
CA ARG A 177 -1.43 7.51 38.14
C ARG A 177 -1.65 6.41 37.12
N TYR A 178 -1.72 5.15 37.53
CA TYR A 178 -2.00 4.02 36.62
C TYR A 178 -3.34 4.22 35.90
N ARG A 179 -4.39 4.58 36.62
CA ARG A 179 -5.72 4.85 36.05
C ARG A 179 -5.67 6.01 35.03
N ASN A 180 -5.04 7.11 35.41
CA ASN A 180 -4.90 8.27 34.54
C ASN A 180 -4.12 7.94 33.24
N ASN A 181 -3.08 7.11 33.34
CA ASN A 181 -2.32 6.66 32.18
C ASN A 181 -3.19 5.81 31.24
N LEU A 182 -4.03 4.92 31.77
CA LEU A 182 -4.96 4.13 30.96
C LEU A 182 -6.03 4.99 30.29
N SER A 183 -6.60 5.97 31.02
CA SER A 183 -7.57 6.92 30.47
C SER A 183 -6.97 7.75 29.34
N SER A 184 -5.79 8.34 29.57
CA SER A 184 -5.08 9.10 28.53
C SER A 184 -4.74 8.26 27.28
N LEU A 185 -4.37 6.99 27.50
CA LEU A 185 -4.13 6.07 26.41
C LEU A 185 -5.41 5.75 25.64
N PHE A 186 -6.52 5.58 26.34
CA PHE A 186 -7.82 5.36 25.71
C PHE A 186 -8.18 6.54 24.80
N ASP A 187 -8.11 7.75 25.31
CA ASP A 187 -8.46 8.98 24.57
C ASP A 187 -7.55 9.23 23.38
N SER A 188 -6.25 9.02 23.53
CA SER A 188 -5.26 9.33 22.47
C SER A 188 -5.11 8.23 21.43
N GLY A 189 -5.39 6.98 21.77
CA GLY A 189 -5.13 5.80 20.92
C GLY A 189 -6.38 5.01 20.56
N TYR A 190 -7.04 4.36 21.55
CA TYR A 190 -8.21 3.51 21.28
C TYR A 190 -9.38 4.27 20.67
N SER A 191 -9.62 5.52 21.07
CA SER A 191 -10.68 6.35 20.49
C SER A 191 -10.46 6.62 19.02
N LYS A 192 -9.19 6.84 18.59
CA LYS A 192 -8.85 6.97 17.17
C LYS A 192 -9.05 5.66 16.42
N ALA A 193 -8.58 4.54 17.00
CA ALA A 193 -8.79 3.22 16.42
C ALA A 193 -10.29 2.95 16.21
N ARG A 194 -11.11 3.26 17.24
CA ARG A 194 -12.56 3.11 17.19
C ARG A 194 -13.18 3.90 16.06
N ALA A 195 -12.82 5.17 15.91
CA ALA A 195 -13.38 6.03 14.86
C ALA A 195 -13.13 5.46 13.46
N TYR A 196 -11.89 5.08 13.15
CA TYR A 196 -11.55 4.48 11.87
C TYR A 196 -12.22 3.11 11.64
N LEU A 197 -12.26 2.24 12.65
CA LEU A 197 -12.89 0.92 12.50
C LEU A 197 -14.42 1.00 12.39
N GLN A 198 -15.05 1.99 13.00
CA GLN A 198 -16.47 2.29 12.79
C GLN A 198 -16.72 2.73 11.34
N GLN A 199 -15.85 3.59 10.79
CA GLN A 199 -15.92 3.96 9.38
C GLN A 199 -15.77 2.75 8.47
N VAL A 200 -14.84 1.83 8.76
CA VAL A 200 -14.72 0.56 8.02
C VAL A 200 -16.04 -0.21 8.00
N LEU A 201 -16.74 -0.35 9.15
CA LEU A 201 -18.02 -1.06 9.21
C LEU A 201 -19.16 -0.34 8.49
N THR A 202 -19.08 0.99 8.38
CA THR A 202 -20.05 1.78 7.61
C THR A 202 -19.88 1.52 6.10
N LEU A 203 -18.63 1.39 5.66
CA LEU A 203 -18.28 1.21 4.24
C LEU A 203 -18.40 -0.26 3.79
N PHE A 204 -18.01 -1.19 4.66
CA PHE A 204 -17.94 -2.61 4.32
C PHE A 204 -18.14 -3.53 5.53
N PRO A 205 -18.96 -4.58 5.45
CA PRO A 205 -19.10 -5.57 6.52
C PRO A 205 -17.78 -6.29 6.81
N SER A 206 -17.13 -5.99 7.94
CA SER A 206 -15.86 -6.59 8.36
C SER A 206 -15.99 -7.24 9.73
N SER A 207 -15.92 -8.57 9.78
CA SER A 207 -15.93 -9.31 11.05
C SER A 207 -14.70 -9.02 11.91
N GLU A 208 -13.56 -8.67 11.30
CA GLU A 208 -12.31 -8.32 11.98
C GLU A 208 -12.44 -6.96 12.67
N ALA A 209 -12.93 -5.95 11.95
CA ALA A 209 -13.21 -4.63 12.53
C ALA A 209 -14.21 -4.73 13.68
N GLY A 210 -15.29 -5.52 13.51
CA GLY A 210 -16.27 -5.75 14.56
C GLY A 210 -15.66 -6.37 15.82
N LYS A 211 -14.87 -7.44 15.69
CA LYS A 211 -14.16 -8.07 16.81
C LYS A 211 -13.20 -7.10 17.51
N THR A 212 -12.53 -6.25 16.75
CA THR A 212 -11.60 -5.26 17.33
C THR A 212 -12.35 -4.17 18.08
N LEU A 213 -13.47 -3.71 17.58
CA LEU A 213 -14.35 -2.76 18.28
C LEU A 213 -14.90 -3.32 19.59
N GLU A 214 -15.27 -4.60 19.63
CA GLU A 214 -15.68 -5.24 20.91
C GLU A 214 -14.53 -5.25 21.92
N LYS A 215 -13.29 -5.51 21.50
CA LYS A 215 -12.12 -5.41 22.39
C LYS A 215 -11.93 -3.99 22.92
N ILE A 216 -12.05 -2.98 22.07
CA ILE A 216 -11.96 -1.56 22.46
C ILE A 216 -13.04 -1.22 23.49
N LYS A 217 -14.26 -1.71 23.29
CA LYS A 217 -15.37 -1.52 24.23
C LYS A 217 -15.09 -2.13 25.61
N LEU A 218 -14.47 -3.31 25.66
CA LEU A 218 -14.06 -3.92 26.93
C LEU A 218 -13.00 -3.07 27.65
N VAL A 219 -12.02 -2.53 26.93
CA VAL A 219 -11.01 -1.62 27.51
C VAL A 219 -11.68 -0.35 28.04
N GLU A 220 -12.65 0.22 27.33
CA GLU A 220 -13.42 1.39 27.78
C GLU A 220 -14.14 1.12 29.12
N GLN A 221 -14.75 -0.05 29.24
CA GLN A 221 -15.41 -0.47 30.49
C GLN A 221 -14.42 -0.63 31.65
N GLU A 222 -13.20 -1.09 31.39
CA GLU A 222 -12.15 -1.19 32.43
C GLU A 222 -11.66 0.19 32.87
N VAL A 223 -11.46 1.11 31.95
CA VAL A 223 -10.99 2.47 32.23
C VAL A 223 -12.02 3.27 33.03
N ASN A 224 -13.32 3.02 32.85
CA ASN A 224 -14.43 3.75 33.47
C ASN A 224 -14.88 3.16 34.83
N LYS A 225 -14.28 2.05 35.28
CA LYS A 225 -14.51 1.48 36.62
C LYS A 225 -13.65 2.17 37.69
#